data_a2b9d1dce93f656b16723d2825c72b57
#
_entry.id   a2b9d1dce93f656b16723d2825c72b57
#
_cell.length_a   1.000
_cell.length_b   1.000
_cell.length_c   1.000
_cell.angle_alpha   90.00
_cell.angle_beta   90.00
_cell.angle_gamma   90.00
#
_symmetry.space_group_name_H-M   'P 1'
#
loop_
_entity.id
_entity.type
_entity.pdbx_description
1 polymer ?
#
loop_
_entity_poly.entity_id
_entity_poly.type
_entity_poly.pdbx_seq_one_letter_code
_entity_poly.pdbx_strand_id
1 'polypeptide(L)'
;MSLRVADLYTRYQASEGIYNLFDRVLVMDKGRQIYLGPPSRARSYFEELGFQLLPRQPTADYLTGCTDPNERQLFPGRTFADVPSTPEALERTFLESELAVELLHELEEYKTLEKDDQGSFRRSVLLDKRSGVSKESPYTLGYAGQVMALARRQFQIRLQDRFQLVTSFSLSVVRTLIEESTFRVSD
;
A
#
# COMPACT_ATOMS: atom_id res chain seq x y z
N MET A 1 7.59 11.88 -16.77
CA MET A 1 6.69 10.76 -16.45
C MET A 1 6.69 10.61 -14.93
N SER A 2 5.66 11.10 -14.25
CA SER A 2 5.63 11.15 -12.77
C SER A 2 5.35 9.77 -12.25
N LEU A 3 6.35 9.10 -11.65
CA LEU A 3 6.13 7.92 -10.82
C LEU A 3 5.37 8.36 -9.56
N ARG A 4 4.05 8.33 -9.63
CA ARG A 4 3.28 8.29 -8.40
C ARG A 4 3.61 6.96 -7.74
N VAL A 5 4.10 7.00 -6.50
CA VAL A 5 4.06 5.85 -5.61
C VAL A 5 2.57 5.58 -5.39
N ALA A 6 1.98 4.86 -6.32
CA ALA A 6 0.60 4.44 -6.22
C ALA A 6 0.60 3.26 -5.27
N ASP A 7 -0.10 3.45 -4.19
CA ASP A 7 -0.70 2.46 -3.29
C ASP A 7 -0.10 1.05 -3.36
N LEU A 8 0.65 0.69 -2.32
CA LEU A 8 1.12 -0.67 -2.08
C LEU A 8 -0.12 -1.55 -1.81
N TYR A 9 -0.66 -2.18 -2.85
CA TYR A 9 -1.71 -3.18 -2.70
C TYR A 9 -1.09 -4.54 -2.43
N THR A 10 -1.23 -5.05 -1.21
CA THR A 10 -1.03 -6.46 -0.93
C THR A 10 -2.33 -7.18 -1.29
N ARG A 11 -2.35 -7.96 -2.37
CA ARG A 11 -3.45 -8.85 -2.70
C ARG A 11 -2.97 -10.30 -2.66
N TYR A 12 -3.66 -11.06 -1.88
CA TYR A 12 -3.62 -12.51 -1.92
C TYR A 12 -4.50 -12.95 -3.11
N GLN A 13 -3.95 -13.75 -4.03
CA GLN A 13 -4.63 -14.28 -5.22
C GLN A 13 -5.15 -13.21 -6.22
N ALA A 14 -4.24 -12.44 -6.79
CA ALA A 14 -4.59 -11.57 -7.90
C ALA A 14 -4.80 -12.40 -9.18
N SER A 15 -5.94 -12.18 -9.87
CA SER A 15 -6.14 -12.76 -11.20
C SER A 15 -5.11 -12.17 -12.18
N GLU A 16 -4.79 -12.92 -13.26
CA GLU A 16 -3.83 -12.49 -14.28
C GLU A 16 -4.16 -11.10 -14.86
N GLY A 17 -5.44 -10.78 -15.02
CA GLY A 17 -5.87 -9.47 -15.49
C GLY A 17 -5.51 -8.32 -14.54
N ILE A 18 -5.55 -8.55 -13.23
CA ILE A 18 -5.15 -7.55 -12.22
C ILE A 18 -3.63 -7.47 -12.13
N TYR A 19 -2.94 -8.61 -12.19
CA TYR A 19 -1.49 -8.68 -12.17
C TYR A 19 -0.85 -7.83 -13.27
N ASN A 20 -1.39 -7.89 -14.48
CA ASN A 20 -0.89 -7.15 -15.64
C ASN A 20 -1.17 -5.63 -15.60
N LEU A 21 -1.92 -5.12 -14.62
CA LEU A 21 -2.16 -3.69 -14.43
C LEU A 21 -1.05 -2.99 -13.62
N PHE A 22 -0.17 -3.75 -12.98
CA PHE A 22 0.94 -3.18 -12.20
C PHE A 22 2.12 -2.82 -13.10
N ASP A 23 2.76 -1.70 -12.82
CA ASP A 23 4.00 -1.29 -13.47
C ASP A 23 5.19 -2.09 -12.94
N ARG A 24 5.15 -2.46 -11.66
CA ARG A 24 6.21 -3.22 -10.98
C ARG A 24 5.63 -4.18 -9.95
N VAL A 25 6.31 -5.28 -9.76
CA VAL A 25 5.99 -6.32 -8.77
C VAL A 25 7.17 -6.50 -7.84
N LEU A 26 6.90 -6.46 -6.55
CA LEU A 26 7.82 -6.82 -5.48
C LEU A 26 7.41 -8.18 -4.92
N VAL A 27 8.33 -9.14 -4.94
CA VAL A 27 8.15 -10.44 -4.28
C VAL A 27 9.07 -10.49 -3.07
N MET A 28 8.48 -10.85 -1.91
CA MET A 28 9.19 -10.92 -0.64
C MET A 28 9.02 -12.30 -0.01
N ASP A 29 10.09 -12.81 0.59
CA ASP A 29 10.07 -14.01 1.42
C ASP A 29 10.72 -13.71 2.78
N LYS A 30 9.97 -13.89 3.88
CA LYS A 30 10.41 -13.63 5.26
C LYS A 30 11.11 -12.27 5.46
N GLY A 31 10.53 -11.23 4.86
CA GLY A 31 11.04 -9.87 4.97
C GLY A 31 12.22 -9.53 4.04
N ARG A 32 12.64 -10.47 3.18
CA ARG A 32 13.71 -10.28 2.19
C ARG A 32 13.12 -10.05 0.81
N GLN A 33 13.71 -9.14 0.07
CA GLN A 33 13.35 -8.88 -1.32
C GLN A 33 14.01 -9.92 -2.22
N ILE A 34 13.21 -10.74 -2.89
CA ILE A 34 13.68 -11.77 -3.80
C ILE A 34 13.44 -11.46 -5.28
N TYR A 35 12.62 -10.45 -5.56
CA TYR A 35 12.40 -9.88 -6.87
C TYR A 35 11.82 -8.47 -6.76
N LEU A 36 12.26 -7.57 -7.62
CA LEU A 36 11.61 -6.28 -7.88
C LEU A 36 11.84 -5.92 -9.35
N GLY A 37 10.76 -5.76 -10.09
CA GLY A 37 10.85 -5.44 -11.51
C GLY A 37 9.52 -5.47 -12.23
N PRO A 38 9.56 -5.39 -13.58
CA PRO A 38 8.34 -5.43 -14.39
C PRO A 38 7.63 -6.77 -14.25
N PRO A 39 6.27 -6.78 -14.21
CA PRO A 39 5.47 -8.01 -14.12
C PRO A 39 5.80 -9.02 -15.22
N SER A 40 6.05 -8.54 -16.43
CA SER A 40 6.36 -9.38 -17.59
C SER A 40 7.64 -10.21 -17.47
N ARG A 41 8.62 -9.76 -16.67
CA ARG A 41 9.92 -10.44 -16.47
C ARG A 41 9.92 -11.32 -15.20
N ALA A 42 8.96 -11.15 -14.30
CA ALA A 42 8.94 -11.87 -13.03
C ALA A 42 8.86 -13.39 -13.24
N ARG A 43 7.98 -13.83 -14.14
CA ARG A 43 7.79 -15.24 -14.43
C ARG A 43 9.06 -15.87 -14.99
N SER A 44 9.66 -15.30 -16.06
CA SER A 44 10.87 -15.82 -16.69
C SER A 44 12.04 -15.87 -15.72
N TYR A 45 12.17 -14.86 -14.84
CA TYR A 45 13.20 -14.86 -13.80
C TYR A 45 13.14 -16.09 -12.89
N PHE A 46 11.95 -16.43 -12.36
CA PHE A 46 11.80 -17.60 -11.49
C PHE A 46 11.89 -18.93 -12.27
N GLU A 47 11.47 -18.97 -13.54
CA GLU A 47 11.67 -20.13 -14.41
C GLU A 47 13.17 -20.39 -14.66
N GLU A 48 13.98 -19.36 -14.87
CA GLU A 48 15.43 -19.45 -15.01
C GLU A 48 16.12 -19.98 -13.74
N LEU A 49 15.62 -19.61 -12.57
CA LEU A 49 16.07 -20.17 -11.29
C LEU A 49 15.74 -21.66 -11.14
N GLY A 50 14.84 -22.21 -11.96
CA GLY A 50 14.47 -23.62 -11.96
C GLY A 50 13.10 -23.94 -11.36
N PHE A 51 12.28 -22.93 -11.07
CA PHE A 51 10.91 -23.12 -10.63
C PHE A 51 9.97 -23.32 -11.80
N GLN A 52 9.04 -24.28 -11.69
CA GLN A 52 8.11 -24.64 -12.75
C GLN A 52 6.73 -24.02 -12.49
N LEU A 53 6.19 -23.33 -13.50
CA LEU A 53 4.80 -22.91 -13.52
C LEU A 53 3.88 -24.09 -13.82
N LEU A 54 2.81 -24.27 -13.04
CA LEU A 54 1.80 -25.29 -13.31
C LEU A 54 0.80 -24.83 -14.41
N PRO A 55 0.21 -25.77 -15.17
CA PRO A 55 -0.80 -25.43 -16.16
C PRO A 55 -1.99 -24.68 -15.53
N ARG A 56 -2.37 -23.56 -16.14
CA ARG A 56 -3.48 -22.67 -15.68
C ARG A 56 -3.26 -21.97 -14.35
N GLN A 57 -2.07 -21.97 -13.80
CA GLN A 57 -1.73 -21.23 -12.60
C GLN A 57 -1.55 -19.74 -12.96
N PRO A 58 -2.23 -18.79 -12.29
CA PRO A 58 -1.97 -17.37 -12.45
C PRO A 58 -0.54 -17.01 -12.06
N THR A 59 0.04 -16.00 -12.71
CA THR A 59 1.43 -15.60 -12.44
C THR A 59 1.62 -15.17 -10.99
N ALA A 60 0.67 -14.46 -10.40
CA ALA A 60 0.74 -14.04 -9.00
C ALA A 60 0.79 -15.23 -8.03
N ASP A 61 -0.02 -16.27 -8.26
CA ASP A 61 -0.02 -17.49 -7.44
C ASP A 61 1.28 -18.29 -7.62
N TYR A 62 1.80 -18.34 -8.85
CA TYR A 62 3.10 -18.93 -9.12
C TYR A 62 4.23 -18.25 -8.33
N LEU A 63 4.30 -16.91 -8.36
CA LEU A 63 5.32 -16.16 -7.65
C LEU A 63 5.23 -16.36 -6.15
N THR A 64 4.01 -16.41 -5.60
CA THR A 64 3.78 -16.72 -4.19
C THR A 64 4.19 -18.15 -3.85
N GLY A 65 3.83 -19.12 -4.72
CA GLY A 65 4.23 -20.52 -4.57
C GLY A 65 5.75 -20.72 -4.59
N CYS A 66 6.49 -19.90 -5.35
CA CYS A 66 7.96 -19.94 -5.32
C CYS A 66 8.56 -19.58 -3.95
N THR A 67 7.83 -18.84 -3.11
CA THR A 67 8.26 -18.50 -1.74
C THR A 67 7.88 -19.56 -0.72
N ASP A 68 6.86 -20.39 -0.97
CA ASP A 68 6.41 -21.43 -0.03
C ASP A 68 7.13 -22.76 -0.32
N PRO A 69 7.90 -23.30 0.64
CA PRO A 69 8.56 -24.59 0.49
C PRO A 69 7.62 -25.77 0.16
N ASN A 70 6.34 -25.68 0.54
CA ASN A 70 5.36 -26.74 0.33
C ASN A 70 4.68 -26.66 -1.05
N GLU A 71 4.65 -25.48 -1.66
CA GLU A 71 3.98 -25.24 -2.95
C GLU A 71 4.95 -25.20 -4.13
N ARG A 72 6.25 -25.05 -3.87
CA ARG A 72 7.30 -24.98 -4.89
C ARG A 72 7.28 -26.18 -5.81
N GLN A 73 7.21 -25.92 -7.10
CA GLN A 73 7.40 -26.92 -8.14
C GLN A 73 8.74 -26.64 -8.87
N LEU A 74 9.51 -27.68 -9.11
CA LEU A 74 10.78 -27.59 -9.85
C LEU A 74 10.63 -28.24 -11.22
N PHE A 75 11.43 -27.77 -12.17
CA PHE A 75 11.50 -28.43 -13.48
C PHE A 75 11.97 -29.89 -13.31
N PRO A 76 11.49 -30.82 -14.16
CA PRO A 76 11.91 -32.20 -14.15
C PRO A 76 13.44 -32.33 -14.24
N GLY A 77 14.02 -33.10 -13.32
CA GLY A 77 15.46 -33.32 -13.23
C GLY A 77 16.23 -32.29 -12.39
N ARG A 78 15.57 -31.25 -11.84
CA ARG A 78 16.14 -30.35 -10.86
C ARG A 78 15.84 -30.82 -9.44
N THR A 79 16.78 -30.58 -8.53
CA THR A 79 16.59 -30.84 -7.09
C THR A 79 16.68 -29.55 -6.29
N PHE A 80 16.18 -29.57 -5.04
CA PHE A 80 16.28 -28.40 -4.14
C PHE A 80 17.73 -28.00 -3.80
N ALA A 81 18.70 -28.86 -4.11
CA ALA A 81 20.13 -28.53 -3.98
C ALA A 81 20.64 -27.66 -5.15
N ASP A 82 19.99 -27.76 -6.31
CA ASP A 82 20.39 -27.06 -7.54
C ASP A 82 19.73 -25.68 -7.69
N VAL A 83 18.73 -25.37 -6.81
CA VAL A 83 17.90 -24.18 -6.90
C VAL A 83 18.01 -23.39 -5.60
N PRO A 84 18.07 -22.04 -5.62
CA PRO A 84 18.06 -21.25 -4.41
C PRO A 84 16.75 -21.48 -3.66
N SER A 85 16.81 -22.21 -2.55
CA SER A 85 15.63 -22.68 -1.82
C SER A 85 15.39 -21.94 -0.49
N THR A 86 16.36 -21.15 -0.03
CA THR A 86 16.22 -20.34 1.19
C THR A 86 16.00 -18.87 0.85
N PRO A 87 15.32 -18.10 1.71
CA PRO A 87 15.10 -16.66 1.48
C PRO A 87 16.42 -15.90 1.27
N GLU A 88 17.49 -16.29 1.99
CA GLU A 88 18.81 -15.68 1.87
C GLU A 88 19.47 -15.98 0.52
N ALA A 89 19.30 -17.22 0.02
CA ALA A 89 19.84 -17.62 -1.27
C ALA A 89 19.09 -16.89 -2.41
N LEU A 90 17.76 -16.82 -2.33
CA LEU A 90 16.92 -16.10 -3.30
C LEU A 90 17.27 -14.61 -3.35
N GLU A 91 17.40 -13.95 -2.19
CA GLU A 91 17.82 -12.55 -2.10
C GLU A 91 19.17 -12.33 -2.75
N ARG A 92 20.18 -13.17 -2.42
CA ARG A 92 21.52 -13.07 -2.99
C ARG A 92 21.49 -13.22 -4.52
N THR A 93 20.78 -14.22 -5.01
CA THR A 93 20.65 -14.45 -6.46
C THR A 93 19.99 -13.27 -7.15
N PHE A 94 18.98 -12.64 -6.51
CA PHE A 94 18.38 -11.44 -7.05
C PHE A 94 19.35 -10.26 -7.08
N LEU A 95 20.09 -10.02 -6.00
CA LEU A 95 21.05 -8.91 -5.92
C LEU A 95 22.22 -9.05 -6.93
N GLU A 96 22.55 -10.28 -7.29
CA GLU A 96 23.60 -10.59 -8.30
C GLU A 96 23.04 -10.59 -9.74
N SER A 97 21.73 -10.47 -9.92
CA SER A 97 21.08 -10.51 -11.24
C SER A 97 21.23 -9.20 -12.02
N GLU A 98 21.15 -9.28 -13.35
CA GLU A 98 21.11 -8.11 -14.23
C GLU A 98 19.92 -7.18 -13.90
N LEU A 99 18.81 -7.76 -13.46
CA LEU A 99 17.62 -7.01 -13.03
C LEU A 99 17.90 -6.09 -11.85
N ALA A 100 18.69 -6.52 -10.89
CA ALA A 100 19.07 -5.70 -9.75
C ALA A 100 20.00 -4.54 -10.17
N VAL A 101 20.90 -4.80 -11.12
CA VAL A 101 21.79 -3.77 -11.68
C VAL A 101 20.97 -2.72 -12.45
N GLU A 102 20.06 -3.14 -13.31
CA GLU A 102 19.13 -2.24 -14.01
C GLU A 102 18.32 -1.37 -13.02
N LEU A 103 17.79 -2.01 -11.97
CA LEU A 103 17.03 -1.32 -10.93
C LEU A 103 17.88 -0.27 -10.19
N LEU A 104 19.12 -0.58 -9.86
CA LEU A 104 20.02 0.36 -9.20
C LEU A 104 20.32 1.56 -10.11
N HIS A 105 20.55 1.32 -11.40
CA HIS A 105 20.77 2.38 -12.37
C HIS A 105 19.54 3.30 -12.50
N GLU A 106 18.35 2.72 -12.60
CA GLU A 106 17.10 3.50 -12.63
C GLU A 106 16.89 4.32 -11.35
N LEU A 107 17.23 3.76 -10.18
CA LEU A 107 17.14 4.47 -8.91
C LEU A 107 18.13 5.64 -8.81
N GLU A 108 19.32 5.50 -9.38
CA GLU A 108 20.29 6.60 -9.43
C GLU A 108 19.82 7.72 -10.38
N GLU A 109 19.30 7.37 -11.54
CA GLU A 109 18.69 8.32 -12.47
C GLU A 109 17.50 9.05 -11.82
N TYR A 110 16.63 8.30 -11.14
CA TYR A 110 15.50 8.86 -10.41
C TYR A 110 15.92 9.84 -9.31
N LYS A 111 16.96 9.53 -8.54
CA LYS A 111 17.50 10.44 -7.49
C LYS A 111 18.03 11.75 -8.07
N THR A 112 18.53 11.75 -9.29
CA THR A 112 18.95 13.01 -9.95
C THR A 112 17.77 13.84 -10.38
N LEU A 113 16.71 13.23 -10.92
CA LEU A 113 15.46 13.88 -11.29
C LEU A 113 14.68 14.40 -10.09
N GLU A 114 14.67 13.64 -8.97
CA GLU A 114 13.96 14.01 -7.74
C GLU A 114 14.48 15.30 -7.10
N LYS A 115 15.79 15.58 -7.20
CA LYS A 115 16.36 16.85 -6.69
C LYS A 115 15.77 18.08 -7.37
N ASP A 116 15.46 17.99 -8.64
CA ASP A 116 14.84 19.06 -9.43
C ASP A 116 13.34 19.20 -9.11
N ASP A 117 12.65 18.08 -8.91
CA ASP A 117 11.22 18.02 -8.61
C ASP A 117 10.90 18.47 -7.16
N GLN A 118 11.77 18.20 -6.21
CA GLN A 118 11.61 18.69 -4.82
C GLN A 118 11.59 20.23 -4.75
N GLY A 119 12.34 20.90 -5.60
CA GLY A 119 12.32 22.37 -5.72
C GLY A 119 10.98 22.89 -6.23
N SER A 120 10.38 22.23 -7.18
CA SER A 120 9.08 22.58 -7.77
C SER A 120 7.93 22.26 -6.81
N PHE A 121 7.97 21.10 -6.15
CA PHE A 121 6.99 20.70 -5.14
C PHE A 121 7.02 21.63 -3.91
N ARG A 122 8.19 21.98 -3.37
CA ARG A 122 8.31 22.97 -2.30
C ARG A 122 7.71 24.32 -2.69
N ARG A 123 7.91 24.74 -3.95
CA ARG A 123 7.38 25.99 -4.45
C ARG A 123 5.86 25.95 -4.56
N SER A 124 5.27 24.86 -5.06
CA SER A 124 3.81 24.69 -5.11
C SER A 124 3.18 24.62 -3.73
N VAL A 125 3.78 23.89 -2.78
CA VAL A 125 3.31 23.85 -1.37
C VAL A 125 3.37 25.24 -0.72
N LEU A 126 4.41 26.03 -1.00
CA LEU A 126 4.50 27.40 -0.47
C LEU A 126 3.44 28.33 -1.05
N LEU A 127 3.04 28.13 -2.30
CA LEU A 127 1.96 28.89 -2.95
C LEU A 127 0.58 28.50 -2.38
N ASP A 128 0.39 27.25 -2.00
CA ASP A 128 -0.87 26.75 -1.40
C ASP A 128 -1.01 27.12 0.08
N LYS A 129 0.05 27.58 0.75
CA LYS A 129 -0.02 27.99 2.14
C LYS A 129 -0.89 29.23 2.31
N ARG A 130 -1.90 29.13 3.18
CA ARG A 130 -2.74 30.26 3.54
C ARG A 130 -1.97 31.27 4.39
N SER A 131 -2.39 32.53 4.29
CA SER A 131 -1.86 33.62 5.11
C SER A 131 -1.91 33.26 6.60
N GLY A 132 -0.82 33.48 7.33
CA GLY A 132 -0.70 33.19 8.76
C GLY A 132 -0.08 31.83 9.10
N VAL A 133 0.35 31.05 8.11
CA VAL A 133 1.11 29.81 8.34
C VAL A 133 2.60 30.05 8.11
N SER A 134 3.45 29.61 9.05
CA SER A 134 4.91 29.71 8.91
C SER A 134 5.39 28.97 7.64
N LYS A 135 6.37 29.55 6.93
CA LYS A 135 6.97 28.94 5.74
C LYS A 135 7.66 27.61 6.03
N GLU A 136 8.12 27.40 7.25
CA GLU A 136 8.80 26.18 7.72
C GLU A 136 7.82 25.11 8.21
N SER A 137 6.55 25.46 8.43
CA SER A 137 5.53 24.51 8.87
C SER A 137 5.24 23.47 7.79
N PRO A 138 5.13 22.17 8.12
CA PRO A 138 4.71 21.13 7.16
C PRO A 138 3.23 21.27 6.76
N TYR A 139 2.46 22.11 7.44
CA TYR A 139 1.02 22.27 7.23
C TYR A 139 0.69 23.43 6.32
N THR A 140 -0.33 23.28 5.48
CA THR A 140 -0.88 24.32 4.59
C THR A 140 -1.91 25.22 5.27
N LEU A 141 -2.50 24.74 6.39
CA LEU A 141 -3.52 25.44 7.17
C LEU A 141 -2.99 25.76 8.57
N GLY A 142 -3.33 26.94 9.09
CA GLY A 142 -3.12 27.29 10.50
C GLY A 142 -3.99 26.44 11.43
N TYR A 143 -3.65 26.41 12.73
CA TYR A 143 -4.32 25.58 13.74
C TYR A 143 -5.84 25.75 13.73
N ALA A 144 -6.35 26.98 13.71
CA ALA A 144 -7.79 27.23 13.63
C ALA A 144 -8.44 26.65 12.37
N GLY A 145 -7.74 26.72 11.22
CA GLY A 145 -8.21 26.14 9.96
C GLY A 145 -8.27 24.61 10.00
N GLN A 146 -7.30 23.98 10.65
CA GLN A 146 -7.27 22.52 10.85
C GLN A 146 -8.43 22.07 11.74
N VAL A 147 -8.65 22.75 12.88
CA VAL A 147 -9.76 22.47 13.78
C VAL A 147 -11.12 22.62 13.06
N MET A 148 -11.29 23.69 12.29
CA MET A 148 -12.51 23.91 11.53
C MET A 148 -12.74 22.84 10.45
N ALA A 149 -11.69 22.43 9.74
CA ALA A 149 -11.76 21.37 8.73
C ALA A 149 -12.14 20.01 9.36
N LEU A 150 -11.54 19.68 10.51
CA LEU A 150 -11.85 18.47 11.27
C LEU A 150 -13.28 18.49 11.82
N ALA A 151 -13.72 19.62 12.40
CA ALA A 151 -15.06 19.78 12.91
C ALA A 151 -16.11 19.64 11.79
N ARG A 152 -15.88 20.29 10.64
CA ARG A 152 -16.75 20.16 9.47
C ARG A 152 -16.83 18.72 8.97
N ARG A 153 -15.69 18.04 8.87
CA ARG A 153 -15.64 16.61 8.46
C ARG A 153 -16.43 15.75 9.44
N GLN A 154 -16.24 15.95 10.76
CA GLN A 154 -16.92 15.18 11.78
C GLN A 154 -18.44 15.43 11.75
N PHE A 155 -18.85 16.68 11.52
CA PHE A 155 -20.25 17.03 11.35
C PHE A 155 -20.88 16.36 10.12
N GLN A 156 -20.17 16.37 8.98
CA GLN A 156 -20.62 15.70 7.76
C GLN A 156 -20.78 14.19 7.96
N ILE A 157 -19.82 13.54 8.62
CA ILE A 157 -19.90 12.10 8.92
C ILE A 157 -21.12 11.79 9.79
N ARG A 158 -21.37 12.59 10.84
CA ARG A 158 -22.53 12.40 11.72
C ARG A 158 -23.86 12.62 10.99
N LEU A 159 -23.93 13.60 10.10
CA LEU A 159 -25.14 13.82 9.29
C LEU A 159 -25.40 12.70 8.29
N GLN A 160 -24.34 12.03 7.82
CA GLN A 160 -24.44 10.91 6.88
C GLN A 160 -25.02 9.67 7.57
N ASP A 161 -24.75 9.49 8.86
CA ASP A 161 -25.30 8.39 9.66
C ASP A 161 -26.65 8.77 10.30
N ARG A 162 -27.68 8.80 9.48
CA ARG A 162 -29.06 9.19 9.88
C ARG A 162 -29.62 8.28 10.96
N PHE A 163 -29.26 7.00 10.96
CA PHE A 163 -29.75 6.04 11.93
C PHE A 163 -29.21 6.36 13.35
N GLN A 164 -27.93 6.66 13.47
CA GLN A 164 -27.30 7.00 14.74
C GLN A 164 -27.84 8.33 15.29
N LEU A 165 -28.16 9.30 14.42
CA LEU A 165 -28.77 10.56 14.82
C LEU A 165 -30.18 10.33 15.40
N VAL A 166 -31.01 9.57 14.70
CA VAL A 166 -32.39 9.29 15.15
C VAL A 166 -32.38 8.51 16.47
N THR A 167 -31.57 7.50 16.60
CA THR A 167 -31.48 6.71 17.84
C THR A 167 -30.94 7.52 19.01
N SER A 168 -29.95 8.36 18.84
CA SER A 168 -29.40 9.22 19.89
C SER A 168 -30.44 10.27 20.35
N PHE A 169 -31.17 10.86 19.42
CA PHE A 169 -32.23 11.83 19.74
C PHE A 169 -33.38 11.14 20.47
N SER A 170 -33.84 9.99 20.00
CA SER A 170 -34.90 9.22 20.62
C SER A 170 -34.54 8.80 22.05
N LEU A 171 -33.32 8.33 22.25
CA LEU A 171 -32.83 7.94 23.58
C LEU A 171 -32.76 9.14 24.54
N SER A 172 -32.32 10.30 24.06
CA SER A 172 -32.27 11.52 24.85
C SER A 172 -33.65 11.97 25.28
N VAL A 173 -34.64 11.96 24.38
CA VAL A 173 -36.04 12.32 24.71
C VAL A 173 -36.64 11.34 25.73
N VAL A 174 -36.46 10.03 25.52
CA VAL A 174 -36.95 9.01 26.46
C VAL A 174 -36.34 9.20 27.84
N ARG A 175 -35.04 9.46 27.93
CA ARG A 175 -34.34 9.71 29.20
C ARG A 175 -34.95 10.93 29.93
N THR A 176 -35.16 12.05 29.23
CA THR A 176 -35.76 13.26 29.82
C THR A 176 -37.17 13.01 30.34
N LEU A 177 -37.98 12.26 29.58
CA LEU A 177 -39.34 11.89 30.01
C LEU A 177 -39.34 10.98 31.26
N ILE A 178 -38.40 10.06 31.35
CA ILE A 178 -38.26 9.18 32.54
C ILE A 178 -37.84 10.02 33.76
N GLU A 179 -36.88 10.92 33.62
CA GLU A 179 -36.45 11.80 34.71
C GLU A 179 -37.59 12.68 35.20
N GLU A 180 -38.39 13.26 34.31
CA GLU A 180 -39.55 14.08 34.65
C GLU A 180 -40.68 13.27 35.33
N SER A 181 -40.92 12.03 34.86
CA SER A 181 -41.90 11.14 35.47
C SER A 181 -41.50 10.69 36.88
N THR A 182 -40.19 10.43 37.09
CA THR A 182 -39.67 9.99 38.41
C THR A 182 -39.73 11.13 39.42
N PHE A 183 -39.49 12.35 39.00
CA PHE A 183 -39.60 13.54 39.87
C PHE A 183 -41.05 13.79 40.29
N ARG A 184 -42.02 13.59 39.40
CA ARG A 184 -43.46 13.80 39.64
C ARG A 184 -44.10 12.74 40.57
N VAL A 185 -43.51 11.56 40.71
CA VAL A 185 -43.97 10.48 41.61
C VAL A 185 -43.39 10.61 43.03
N SER A 186 -42.36 11.44 43.20
CA SER A 186 -41.67 11.66 44.48
C SER A 186 -42.22 12.83 45.31
N ASP A 187 -43.14 13.63 44.75
CA ASP A 187 -43.95 14.64 45.43
C ASP A 187 -45.37 14.11 45.73
#